data_69122b5d6099633d4dc54918646bec6a
#
_entry.id   69122b5d6099633d4dc54918646bec6a
#
_cell.length_a   1.000
_cell.length_b   1.000
_cell.length_c   1.000
_cell.angle_alpha   90.00
_cell.angle_beta   90.00
_cell.angle_gamma   90.00
#
_symmetry.space_group_name_H-M   'P 1'
#
loop_
_entity.id
_entity.type
_entity.pdbx_description
1 polymer ?
#
loop_
_entity_poly.entity_id
_entity_poly.type
_entity_poly.pdbx_seq_one_letter_code
_entity_poly.pdbx_strand_id
1 'polypeptide(L)'
;MVALERTVTFAASHDHSKFAEPSIKSMRERVELVPDAALPRRHPIVILHTTDGREFQHATDAVRGTPDNPMTRAEVHAKAYDLFHPTLGDAEAAELLDALWRLDEPSDLQRIGQLLRT
;
A
#
# COMPACT_ATOMS: atom_id res chain seq x y z
N MET A 1 2.06 6.93 -10.46
CA MET A 1 2.71 5.69 -10.03
C MET A 1 1.93 4.44 -10.46
N VAL A 2 0.73 4.14 -9.95
CA VAL A 2 -0.02 2.93 -10.36
C VAL A 2 -0.13 2.76 -11.86
N ALA A 3 -0.44 3.82 -12.60
CA ALA A 3 -0.58 3.78 -14.05
C ALA A 3 0.75 3.49 -14.79
N LEU A 4 1.88 3.80 -14.18
CA LEU A 4 3.21 3.62 -14.78
C LEU A 4 3.89 2.33 -14.27
N GLU A 5 3.78 2.01 -12.99
CA GLU A 5 4.49 0.91 -12.33
C GLU A 5 3.61 -0.30 -12.02
N ARG A 6 2.30 -0.21 -12.26
CA ARG A 6 1.28 -1.24 -11.99
C ARG A 6 1.12 -1.65 -10.52
N THR A 7 1.89 -1.07 -9.63
CA THR A 7 1.82 -1.33 -8.20
C THR A 7 2.19 -0.08 -7.40
N VAL A 8 1.78 -0.03 -6.15
CA VAL A 8 2.21 0.98 -5.17
C VAL A 8 2.70 0.25 -3.95
N THR A 9 4.01 0.26 -3.73
CA THR A 9 4.62 -0.17 -2.48
C THR A 9 4.67 0.99 -1.49
N PHE A 10 4.91 0.69 -0.21
CA PHE A 10 5.11 1.74 0.79
C PHE A 10 6.33 2.60 0.43
N ALA A 11 7.46 1.98 0.09
CA ALA A 11 8.68 2.68 -0.30
C ALA A 11 8.43 3.62 -1.49
N ALA A 12 7.79 3.11 -2.56
CA ALA A 12 7.50 3.91 -3.74
C ALA A 12 6.55 5.10 -3.47
N SER A 13 5.59 4.94 -2.55
CA SER A 13 4.63 6.00 -2.19
C SER A 13 5.22 7.09 -1.28
N HIS A 14 6.38 6.83 -0.66
CA HIS A 14 7.07 7.76 0.22
C HIS A 14 8.42 8.24 -0.34
N ASP A 15 8.78 7.83 -1.54
CA ASP A 15 10.00 8.29 -2.22
C ASP A 15 9.77 9.67 -2.84
N HIS A 16 10.29 10.70 -2.18
CA HIS A 16 10.19 12.08 -2.64
C HIS A 16 10.86 12.31 -4.00
N SER A 17 11.88 11.53 -4.37
CA SER A 17 12.55 11.66 -5.67
C SER A 17 11.60 11.30 -6.82
N LYS A 18 10.74 10.31 -6.63
CA LYS A 18 9.72 9.91 -7.61
C LYS A 18 8.68 11.00 -7.86
N PHE A 19 8.35 11.82 -6.88
CA PHE A 19 7.41 12.95 -7.10
C PHE A 19 7.97 14.04 -8.01
N ALA A 20 9.30 14.14 -8.12
CA ALA A 20 9.99 15.08 -9.00
C ALA A 20 10.18 14.54 -10.42
N GLU A 21 9.96 13.24 -10.66
CA GLU A 21 10.10 12.65 -11.98
C GLU A 21 9.12 13.29 -13.00
N PRO A 22 9.62 13.72 -14.19
CA PRO A 22 8.79 14.41 -15.18
C PRO A 22 7.56 13.59 -15.62
N SER A 23 7.68 12.27 -15.73
CA SER A 23 6.60 11.35 -16.09
C SER A 23 5.49 11.35 -15.06
N ILE A 24 5.84 11.27 -13.77
CA ILE A 24 4.89 11.27 -12.66
C ILE A 24 4.25 12.65 -12.52
N LYS A 25 5.04 13.72 -12.65
CA LYS A 25 4.53 15.09 -12.62
C LYS A 25 3.51 15.34 -13.73
N SER A 26 3.85 15.00 -14.97
CA SER A 26 2.95 15.13 -16.14
C SER A 26 1.65 14.33 -15.95
N MET A 27 1.73 13.11 -15.42
CA MET A 27 0.53 12.32 -15.14
C MET A 27 -0.33 12.96 -14.04
N ARG A 28 0.28 13.48 -12.99
CA ARG A 28 -0.42 14.15 -11.89
C ARG A 28 -1.15 15.42 -12.34
N GLU A 29 -0.57 16.18 -13.27
CA GLU A 29 -1.19 17.40 -13.83
C GLU A 29 -2.47 17.10 -14.64
N ARG A 30 -2.67 15.84 -15.05
CA ARG A 30 -3.87 15.37 -15.74
C ARG A 30 -4.96 14.87 -14.79
N VAL A 31 -4.70 14.80 -13.50
CA VAL A 31 -5.66 14.33 -12.49
C VAL A 31 -6.42 15.54 -11.94
N GLU A 32 -7.73 15.53 -12.12
CA GLU A 32 -8.65 16.49 -11.52
C GLU A 32 -9.32 15.88 -10.30
N LEU A 33 -9.34 16.59 -9.18
CA LEU A 33 -10.07 16.20 -7.98
C LEU A 33 -11.37 16.97 -7.91
N VAL A 34 -12.47 16.25 -8.07
CA VAL A 34 -13.83 16.83 -8.02
C VAL A 34 -14.46 16.47 -6.67
N PRO A 35 -14.70 17.45 -5.78
CA PRO A 35 -15.36 17.17 -4.52
C PRO A 35 -16.85 16.87 -4.75
N ASP A 36 -17.35 15.80 -4.12
CA ASP A 36 -18.75 15.42 -4.14
C ASP A 36 -19.23 15.14 -2.70
N ALA A 37 -20.07 16.03 -2.17
CA ALA A 37 -20.60 15.91 -0.82
C ALA A 37 -21.66 14.80 -0.67
N ALA A 38 -22.19 14.27 -1.76
CA ALA A 38 -23.14 13.15 -1.76
C ALA A 38 -22.45 11.78 -1.62
N LEU A 39 -21.15 11.70 -1.91
CA LEU A 39 -20.40 10.45 -1.76
C LEU A 39 -20.13 10.14 -0.28
N PRO A 40 -20.34 8.90 0.16
CA PRO A 40 -19.92 8.47 1.49
C PRO A 40 -18.41 8.60 1.68
N ARG A 41 -17.98 8.79 2.92
CA ARG A 41 -16.54 8.84 3.21
C ARG A 41 -15.84 7.54 2.78
N ARG A 42 -14.68 7.67 2.15
CA ARG A 42 -13.86 6.55 1.65
C ARG A 42 -14.47 5.74 0.50
N HIS A 43 -15.42 6.33 -0.23
CA HIS A 43 -16.01 5.74 -1.43
C HIS A 43 -15.67 6.57 -2.68
N PRO A 44 -14.39 6.70 -3.04
CA PRO A 44 -14.02 7.49 -4.21
C PRO A 44 -14.50 6.81 -5.49
N ILE A 45 -14.85 7.65 -6.46
CA ILE A 45 -15.09 7.23 -7.84
C ILE A 45 -13.91 7.73 -8.67
N VAL A 46 -13.27 6.84 -9.43
CA VAL A 46 -12.23 7.20 -10.38
C VAL A 46 -12.78 7.05 -11.79
N ILE A 47 -12.71 8.13 -12.56
CA ILE A 47 -13.07 8.14 -13.99
C ILE A 47 -11.79 8.34 -14.78
N LEU A 48 -11.54 7.48 -15.76
CA LEU A 48 -10.38 7.52 -16.63
C LEU A 48 -10.83 7.71 -18.08
N HIS A 49 -10.45 8.83 -18.69
CA HIS A 49 -10.60 9.07 -20.12
C HIS A 49 -9.30 8.75 -20.84
N THR A 50 -9.38 7.87 -21.84
CA THR A 50 -8.22 7.48 -22.65
C THR A 50 -8.11 8.33 -23.91
N THR A 51 -6.92 8.37 -24.52
CA THR A 51 -6.67 9.15 -25.74
C THR A 51 -7.43 8.66 -26.97
N ASP A 52 -7.91 7.42 -26.96
CA ASP A 52 -8.76 6.82 -28.00
C ASP A 52 -10.26 7.05 -27.76
N GLY A 53 -10.62 7.87 -26.77
CA GLY A 53 -12.00 8.28 -26.48
C GLY A 53 -12.78 7.29 -25.63
N ARG A 54 -12.17 6.23 -25.08
CA ARG A 54 -12.85 5.34 -24.14
C ARG A 54 -12.87 5.95 -22.73
N GLU A 55 -13.93 5.65 -22.00
CA GLU A 55 -14.08 5.99 -20.59
C GLU A 55 -14.14 4.72 -19.73
N PHE A 56 -13.43 4.73 -18.63
CA PHE A 56 -13.48 3.69 -17.61
C PHE A 56 -13.83 4.33 -16.27
N GLN A 57 -14.76 3.71 -15.56
CA GLN A 57 -15.13 4.15 -14.22
C GLN A 57 -14.95 3.02 -13.22
N HIS A 58 -14.42 3.35 -12.06
CA HIS A 58 -14.32 2.44 -10.92
C HIS A 58 -14.75 3.16 -9.65
N ALA A 59 -15.70 2.57 -8.93
CA ALA A 59 -16.12 3.00 -7.60
C ALA A 59 -15.57 2.02 -6.55
N THR A 60 -15.13 2.55 -5.42
CA THR A 60 -14.68 1.72 -4.29
C THR A 60 -15.81 1.63 -3.27
N ASP A 61 -16.40 0.46 -3.11
CA ASP A 61 -17.48 0.21 -2.15
C ASP A 61 -16.95 0.05 -0.72
N ALA A 62 -15.78 -0.59 -0.58
CA ALA A 62 -15.14 -0.77 0.72
C ALA A 62 -13.62 -0.74 0.59
N VAL A 63 -12.97 0.04 1.45
CA VAL A 63 -11.50 0.14 1.49
C VAL A 63 -10.90 -1.19 1.96
N ARG A 64 -9.83 -1.66 1.28
CA ARG A 64 -9.14 -2.89 1.65
C ARG A 64 -8.58 -2.81 3.07
N GLY A 65 -8.85 -3.84 3.89
CA GLY A 65 -8.46 -3.90 5.30
C GLY A 65 -9.51 -3.36 6.27
N THR A 66 -10.72 -3.04 5.80
CA THR A 66 -11.88 -2.75 6.65
C THR A 66 -12.72 -4.00 6.92
N PRO A 67 -13.65 -3.98 7.89
CA PRO A 67 -14.55 -5.13 8.14
C PRO A 67 -15.33 -5.58 6.90
N ASP A 68 -15.71 -4.64 6.03
CA ASP A 68 -16.48 -4.92 4.81
C ASP A 68 -15.60 -5.43 3.66
N ASN A 69 -14.27 -5.30 3.77
CA ASN A 69 -13.29 -5.80 2.80
C ASN A 69 -11.99 -6.22 3.52
N PRO A 70 -12.03 -7.30 4.32
CA PRO A 70 -10.91 -7.71 5.15
C PRO A 70 -9.73 -8.22 4.33
N MET A 71 -8.53 -7.93 4.79
CA MET A 71 -7.31 -8.52 4.25
C MET A 71 -7.18 -9.98 4.71
N THR A 72 -6.72 -10.83 3.82
CA THR A 72 -6.29 -12.18 4.18
C THR A 72 -4.98 -12.14 4.97
N ARG A 73 -4.67 -13.22 5.71
CA ARG A 73 -3.38 -13.36 6.41
C ARG A 73 -2.19 -13.20 5.45
N ALA A 74 -2.28 -13.78 4.26
CA ALA A 74 -1.22 -13.67 3.25
C ALA A 74 -0.99 -12.22 2.78
N GLU A 75 -2.06 -11.44 2.59
CA GLU A 75 -1.94 -10.03 2.21
C GLU A 75 -1.37 -9.17 3.35
N VAL A 76 -1.76 -9.44 4.59
CA VAL A 76 -1.17 -8.76 5.75
C VAL A 76 0.32 -9.11 5.86
N HIS A 77 0.68 -10.38 5.68
CA HIS A 77 2.07 -10.85 5.68
C HIS A 77 2.89 -10.15 4.57
N ALA A 78 2.40 -10.16 3.34
CA ALA A 78 3.08 -9.52 2.22
C ALA A 78 3.30 -8.01 2.44
N LYS A 79 2.28 -7.32 2.96
CA LYS A 79 2.38 -5.90 3.31
C LYS A 79 3.41 -5.65 4.41
N ALA A 80 3.42 -6.45 5.46
CA ALA A 80 4.38 -6.30 6.54
C ALA A 80 5.81 -6.61 6.07
N TYR A 81 6.00 -7.61 5.21
CA TYR A 81 7.28 -7.89 4.59
C TYR A 81 7.80 -6.69 3.75
N ASP A 82 6.94 -6.09 2.92
CA ASP A 82 7.27 -4.89 2.13
C ASP A 82 7.74 -3.71 3.03
N LEU A 83 7.23 -3.63 4.25
CA LEU A 83 7.62 -2.61 5.23
C LEU A 83 8.94 -2.91 5.94
N PHE A 84 9.21 -4.17 6.27
CA PHE A 84 10.35 -4.56 7.12
C PHE A 84 11.62 -4.82 6.31
N HIS A 85 11.50 -5.48 5.18
CA HIS A 85 12.61 -5.93 4.35
C HIS A 85 13.59 -4.81 3.93
N PRO A 86 13.17 -3.57 3.59
CA PRO A 86 14.11 -2.51 3.22
C PRO A 86 15.05 -2.07 4.35
N THR A 87 14.64 -2.31 5.60
CA THR A 87 15.41 -1.92 6.80
C THR A 87 16.17 -3.09 7.41
N LEU A 88 15.54 -4.27 7.47
CA LEU A 88 16.07 -5.43 8.18
C LEU A 88 16.81 -6.40 7.25
N GLY A 89 16.53 -6.38 5.94
CA GLY A 89 16.94 -7.44 5.02
C GLY A 89 15.97 -8.62 5.03
N ASP A 90 16.22 -9.59 4.12
CA ASP A 90 15.26 -10.67 3.87
C ASP A 90 15.13 -11.64 5.05
N ALA A 91 16.25 -12.03 5.66
CA ALA A 91 16.26 -13.04 6.71
C ALA A 91 15.60 -12.54 8.00
N GLU A 92 15.98 -11.36 8.48
CA GLU A 92 15.47 -10.74 9.70
C GLU A 92 14.00 -10.32 9.52
N ALA A 93 13.61 -9.84 8.35
CA ALA A 93 12.21 -9.51 8.06
C ALA A 93 11.32 -10.75 8.09
N ALA A 94 11.76 -11.86 7.50
CA ALA A 94 11.03 -13.11 7.54
C ALA A 94 10.92 -13.66 8.98
N GLU A 95 12.02 -13.64 9.73
CA GLU A 95 12.05 -14.10 11.11
C GLU A 95 11.14 -13.25 12.01
N LEU A 96 11.16 -11.93 11.87
CA LEU A 96 10.28 -11.03 12.61
C LEU A 96 8.81 -11.31 12.31
N LEU A 97 8.46 -11.53 11.05
CA LEU A 97 7.10 -11.88 10.65
C LEU A 97 6.64 -13.20 11.25
N ASP A 98 7.48 -14.22 11.23
CA ASP A 98 7.17 -15.52 11.83
C ASP A 98 6.98 -15.41 13.34
N ALA A 99 7.81 -14.64 14.04
CA ALA A 99 7.67 -14.40 15.47
C ALA A 99 6.39 -13.62 15.80
N LEU A 100 6.03 -12.60 14.99
CA LEU A 100 4.78 -11.84 15.15
C LEU A 100 3.52 -12.70 14.97
N TRP A 101 3.57 -13.73 14.11
CA TRP A 101 2.45 -14.66 13.95
C TRP A 101 2.31 -15.68 15.08
N ARG A 102 3.31 -15.80 15.98
CA ARG A 102 3.34 -16.67 17.17
C ARG A 102 3.49 -15.84 18.46
N LEU A 103 2.91 -14.65 18.49
CA LEU A 103 3.08 -13.68 19.57
C LEU A 103 2.61 -14.16 20.96
N ASP A 104 1.85 -15.23 21.00
CA ASP A 104 1.37 -15.91 22.21
C ASP A 104 2.47 -16.73 22.91
N GLU A 105 3.63 -16.96 22.27
CA GLU A 105 4.75 -17.66 22.86
C GLU A 105 5.77 -16.68 23.51
N PRO A 106 6.13 -16.85 24.80
CA PRO A 106 7.05 -15.92 25.50
C PRO A 106 8.43 -15.79 24.86
N SER A 107 8.93 -16.85 24.21
CA SER A 107 10.21 -16.84 23.50
C SER A 107 10.22 -15.88 22.31
N ASP A 108 9.09 -15.76 21.61
CA ASP A 108 8.96 -14.91 20.44
C ASP A 108 8.96 -13.43 20.80
N LEU A 109 8.44 -13.04 21.97
CA LEU A 109 8.52 -11.66 22.49
C LEU A 109 9.97 -11.19 22.70
N GLN A 110 10.82 -12.05 23.25
CA GLN A 110 12.24 -11.72 23.43
C GLN A 110 12.95 -11.58 22.08
N ARG A 111 12.65 -12.47 21.14
CA ARG A 111 13.25 -12.44 19.82
C ARG A 111 12.83 -11.21 19.02
N ILE A 112 11.55 -10.85 19.05
CA ILE A 112 11.03 -9.60 18.47
C ILE A 112 11.79 -8.40 19.04
N GLY A 113 11.97 -8.34 20.36
CA GLY A 113 12.72 -7.27 21.02
C GLY A 113 14.19 -7.19 20.60
N GLN A 114 14.83 -8.29 20.21
CA GLN A 114 16.18 -8.31 19.67
C GLN A 114 16.21 -7.79 18.22
N LEU A 115 15.32 -8.25 17.37
CA LEU A 115 15.22 -7.86 15.95
C LEU A 115 14.88 -6.38 15.75
N LEU A 116 14.18 -5.76 16.70
CA LEU A 116 13.80 -4.33 16.65
C LEU A 116 14.86 -3.38 17.24
N ARG A 117 16.01 -3.88 17.70
CA ARG A 117 17.10 -3.05 18.27
C ARG A 117 18.23 -2.73 17.30
N THR A 118 18.00 -2.86 15.99
CA THR A 118 18.99 -2.52 14.93
C THR A 118 19.20 -1.03 14.82
#